data_9d70ee96d0e532ff885efc83a110e78f
#
_entry.id   9d70ee96d0e532ff885efc83a110e78f
#
_cell.length_a   1.000
_cell.length_b   1.000
_cell.length_c   1.000
_cell.angle_alpha   90.00
_cell.angle_beta   90.00
_cell.angle_gamma   90.00
#
_symmetry.space_group_name_H-M   'P 1'
#
loop_
_entity.id
_entity.type
_entity.pdbx_description
1 polymer ?
#
loop_
_entity_poly.entity_id
_entity_poly.type
_entity_poly.pdbx_seq_one_letter_code
_entity_poly.pdbx_strand_id
1 'polypeptide(L)'
;MNKTYGLLLSLLPLVTAAASAENLPPPVDFNREIRPILSDKCFSCHGPDKKKRKGRLRLDLEKSARDPKKSAIVPGKLEKSELYLRITTDDTDERMPPEESGKSLTAEEIELLSRWITEGARWSEHWAYVPPRKHKLPNVKKTGWPTSWIDRFTLGHIEKSGQEPAPDADPVTLVRRVYFDLTGLPPEPGAVDAFQANPTPKAYEALVDRLLASEHYGERMAAYWLDLVRFADTVGYHGDQDHSISPYRDWVIDSFNADLPFDQFTREQLAGDLLPKATTGQLIATGYNRLLQTSHEGGVQAKEYIAMYAADRVRNVSQVWMGATMGCAQCHAHKYDPYTARDFYAMAAFFADVDDTAHLKNGTNSLPTRREPEISVLNRKQRRQLTVLDKNIANKQALQAKTPAPELTAEIKTLKAERASLQKTARKTMITRATRPRVTRILPRGDWLDDSGPVVEPGIPEFMGTIASGK
;
A
#
# COMPACT_ATOMS: atom_id res chain seq x y z
N MET A 1 -24.64 -33.79 90.57
CA MET A 1 -23.49 -32.89 90.61
C MET A 1 -22.69 -33.10 89.33
N ASN A 2 -22.97 -32.39 88.30
CA ASN A 2 -22.16 -32.42 87.04
C ASN A 2 -21.85 -30.98 86.70
N LYS A 3 -20.58 -30.66 86.75
CA LYS A 3 -20.01 -29.35 86.35
C LYS A 3 -19.67 -29.40 84.85
N THR A 4 -20.36 -28.57 84.04
CA THR A 4 -20.08 -28.40 82.63
C THR A 4 -19.09 -27.19 82.51
N TYR A 5 -17.92 -27.44 81.96
CA TYR A 5 -16.95 -26.37 81.63
C TYR A 5 -17.26 -25.88 80.23
N GLY A 6 -17.62 -24.61 80.14
CA GLY A 6 -17.77 -23.92 78.87
C GLY A 6 -16.42 -23.40 78.32
N LEU A 7 -16.06 -23.82 77.13
CA LEU A 7 -14.88 -23.39 76.40
C LEU A 7 -15.25 -22.11 75.64
N LEU A 8 -14.72 -20.94 76.03
CA LEU A 8 -14.83 -19.72 75.25
C LEU A 8 -13.75 -19.74 74.15
N LEU A 9 -14.18 -19.92 72.90
CA LEU A 9 -13.35 -19.71 71.74
C LEU A 9 -13.37 -18.18 71.40
N SER A 10 -12.23 -17.52 71.61
CA SER A 10 -12.03 -16.14 71.16
C SER A 10 -11.72 -16.15 69.64
N LEU A 11 -12.69 -15.67 68.84
CA LEU A 11 -12.50 -15.38 67.42
C LEU A 11 -11.64 -14.09 67.30
N LEU A 12 -10.36 -14.24 66.91
CA LEU A 12 -9.58 -13.11 66.40
C LEU A 12 -10.04 -12.82 64.95
N PRO A 13 -10.34 -11.57 64.59
CA PRO A 13 -10.59 -11.26 63.18
C PRO A 13 -9.27 -11.30 62.41
N LEU A 14 -9.19 -12.18 61.39
CA LEU A 14 -8.14 -12.13 60.39
C LEU A 14 -8.35 -10.87 59.54
N VAL A 15 -7.61 -9.84 59.82
CA VAL A 15 -7.49 -8.69 58.91
C VAL A 15 -6.64 -9.13 57.72
N THR A 16 -7.28 -9.59 56.66
CA THR A 16 -6.62 -9.74 55.38
C THR A 16 -6.33 -8.31 54.85
N ALA A 17 -5.07 -7.89 55.00
CA ALA A 17 -4.56 -6.74 54.26
C ALA A 17 -4.70 -7.05 52.78
N ALA A 18 -5.75 -6.53 52.13
CA ALA A 18 -5.80 -6.43 50.68
C ALA A 18 -4.63 -5.51 50.28
N ALA A 19 -3.52 -6.10 49.84
CA ALA A 19 -2.46 -5.37 49.16
C ALA A 19 -3.13 -4.65 47.99
N SER A 20 -3.19 -3.33 48.06
CA SER A 20 -3.55 -2.47 46.94
C SER A 20 -2.67 -2.89 45.79
N ALA A 21 -3.27 -3.39 44.69
CA ALA A 21 -2.54 -3.56 43.44
C ALA A 21 -2.04 -2.16 43.08
N GLU A 22 -0.77 -1.89 43.43
CA GLU A 22 -0.08 -0.71 42.96
C GLU A 22 -0.30 -0.61 41.46
N ASN A 23 -0.66 0.58 40.97
CA ASN A 23 -0.74 0.91 39.55
C ASN A 23 0.66 0.79 38.94
N LEU A 24 1.14 -0.43 38.71
CA LEU A 24 2.35 -0.66 37.96
C LEU A 24 2.15 -0.08 36.56
N PRO A 25 3.10 0.70 36.06
CA PRO A 25 3.00 1.20 34.70
C PRO A 25 2.84 0.02 33.74
N PRO A 26 2.11 0.20 32.64
CA PRO A 26 1.91 -0.88 31.67
C PRO A 26 3.27 -1.42 31.20
N PRO A 27 3.35 -2.72 30.84
CA PRO A 27 4.59 -3.31 30.32
C PRO A 27 5.11 -2.52 29.13
N VAL A 28 6.45 -2.41 29.02
CA VAL A 28 7.12 -1.68 27.96
C VAL A 28 6.76 -2.28 26.59
N ASP A 29 6.26 -1.47 25.66
CA ASP A 29 5.94 -1.86 24.28
C ASP A 29 7.20 -1.81 23.42
N PHE A 30 7.65 -2.98 22.99
CA PHE A 30 8.86 -3.11 22.17
C PHE A 30 8.80 -2.27 20.89
N ASN A 31 7.69 -2.27 20.17
CA ASN A 31 7.59 -1.58 18.87
C ASN A 31 7.46 -0.06 19.02
N ARG A 32 6.81 0.40 20.08
CA ARG A 32 6.56 1.84 20.31
C ARG A 32 7.69 2.53 21.06
N GLU A 33 8.31 1.83 22.01
CA GLU A 33 9.22 2.44 22.96
C GLU A 33 10.68 1.99 22.77
N ILE A 34 10.92 0.72 22.48
CA ILE A 34 12.29 0.16 22.41
C ILE A 34 12.86 0.15 20.99
N ARG A 35 12.07 -0.33 20.00
CA ARG A 35 12.53 -0.41 18.60
C ARG A 35 12.99 0.96 18.05
N PRO A 36 12.31 2.09 18.27
CA PRO A 36 12.77 3.41 17.86
C PRO A 36 14.15 3.77 18.43
N ILE A 37 14.39 3.49 19.71
CA ILE A 37 15.68 3.74 20.36
C ILE A 37 16.77 2.89 19.72
N LEU A 38 16.56 1.57 19.62
CA LEU A 38 17.52 0.65 19.02
C LEU A 38 17.82 1.01 17.56
N SER A 39 16.81 1.37 16.77
CA SER A 39 16.98 1.69 15.35
C SER A 39 17.73 3.00 15.15
N ASP A 40 17.44 4.01 15.96
CA ASP A 40 18.14 5.29 15.86
C ASP A 40 19.56 5.22 16.40
N LYS A 41 19.75 4.67 17.60
CA LYS A 41 21.02 4.75 18.33
C LYS A 41 21.98 3.59 18.01
N CYS A 42 21.47 2.38 17.68
CA CYS A 42 22.27 1.15 17.65
C CYS A 42 22.39 0.48 16.27
N PHE A 43 21.33 0.48 15.42
CA PHE A 43 21.30 -0.30 14.19
C PHE A 43 22.29 0.14 13.13
N SER A 44 22.82 1.36 13.20
CA SER A 44 23.89 1.80 12.28
C SER A 44 25.14 0.92 12.38
N CYS A 45 25.46 0.42 13.60
CA CYS A 45 26.61 -0.44 13.87
C CYS A 45 26.20 -1.86 14.29
N HIS A 46 24.99 -2.09 14.80
CA HIS A 46 24.50 -3.37 15.26
C HIS A 46 23.18 -3.78 14.58
N GLY A 47 23.06 -3.50 13.29
CA GLY A 47 21.88 -3.75 12.47
C GLY A 47 22.16 -4.63 11.24
N PRO A 48 21.27 -4.56 10.22
CA PRO A 48 21.30 -5.41 9.05
C PRO A 48 22.48 -5.19 8.11
N ASP A 49 23.07 -3.98 8.06
CA ASP A 49 24.16 -3.66 7.15
C ASP A 49 25.47 -4.41 7.52
N LYS A 50 25.80 -5.43 6.75
CA LYS A 50 26.99 -6.27 6.95
C LYS A 50 28.30 -5.47 6.88
N LYS A 51 28.37 -4.40 6.07
CA LYS A 51 29.60 -3.61 5.88
C LYS A 51 29.90 -2.71 7.09
N LYS A 52 28.86 -2.21 7.74
CA LYS A 52 29.00 -1.31 8.92
C LYS A 52 28.93 -2.05 10.26
N ARG A 53 28.57 -3.34 10.24
CA ARG A 53 28.32 -4.11 11.46
C ARG A 53 29.57 -4.30 12.30
N LYS A 54 29.48 -3.93 13.56
CA LYS A 54 30.53 -4.12 14.58
C LYS A 54 30.20 -5.31 15.49
N GLY A 55 31.21 -5.96 16.03
CA GLY A 55 31.04 -7.07 16.97
C GLY A 55 30.23 -8.28 16.49
N ARG A 56 29.91 -8.38 15.19
CA ARG A 56 29.00 -9.39 14.62
C ARG A 56 27.64 -9.42 15.35
N LEU A 57 27.27 -8.35 16.07
CA LEU A 57 26.02 -8.24 16.82
C LEU A 57 24.91 -7.66 15.95
N ARG A 58 23.69 -8.21 16.06
CA ARG A 58 22.46 -7.73 15.42
C ARG A 58 21.40 -7.52 16.50
N LEU A 59 21.19 -6.26 16.86
CA LEU A 59 20.15 -5.84 17.81
C LEU A 59 18.78 -5.72 17.14
N ASP A 60 18.71 -5.84 15.83
CA ASP A 60 17.47 -5.91 15.08
C ASP A 60 16.89 -7.33 15.00
N LEU A 61 17.63 -8.35 15.45
CA LEU A 61 17.21 -9.74 15.50
C LEU A 61 17.28 -10.28 16.93
N GLU A 62 16.12 -10.72 17.46
CA GLU A 62 16.02 -11.30 18.80
C GLU A 62 17.05 -12.40 19.05
N LYS A 63 17.17 -13.37 18.12
CA LYS A 63 18.13 -14.48 18.20
C LYS A 63 19.57 -14.01 18.38
N SER A 64 19.97 -12.93 17.72
CA SER A 64 21.34 -12.39 17.85
C SER A 64 21.51 -11.55 19.09
N ALA A 65 20.51 -10.78 19.48
CA ALA A 65 20.52 -9.95 20.68
C ALA A 65 20.56 -10.80 21.96
N ARG A 66 19.90 -11.96 21.94
CA ARG A 66 19.85 -12.91 23.07
C ARG A 66 20.85 -14.05 22.95
N ASP A 67 21.81 -14.01 22.05
CA ASP A 67 22.86 -15.03 21.93
C ASP A 67 23.63 -15.16 23.24
N PRO A 68 23.60 -16.35 23.91
CA PRO A 68 24.28 -16.53 25.20
C PRO A 68 25.80 -16.27 25.17
N LYS A 69 26.42 -16.43 23.97
CA LYS A 69 27.85 -16.18 23.78
C LYS A 69 28.20 -14.69 23.80
N LYS A 70 27.22 -13.83 23.56
CA LYS A 70 27.41 -12.37 23.49
C LYS A 70 26.83 -11.65 24.70
N SER A 71 25.86 -12.28 25.36
CA SER A 71 25.14 -11.72 26.52
C SER A 71 24.66 -10.26 26.31
N ALA A 72 24.38 -9.88 25.05
CA ALA A 72 24.00 -8.51 24.75
C ALA A 72 22.70 -8.12 25.50
N ILE A 73 21.72 -9.04 25.54
CA ILE A 73 20.48 -8.88 26.30
C ILE A 73 20.19 -10.21 27.01
N VAL A 74 20.19 -10.18 28.34
CA VAL A 74 19.82 -11.30 29.19
C VAL A 74 18.48 -10.99 29.85
N PRO A 75 17.36 -11.59 29.40
CA PRO A 75 16.04 -11.25 29.91
C PRO A 75 15.92 -11.35 31.43
N GLY A 76 15.39 -10.31 32.08
CA GLY A 76 15.21 -10.26 33.52
C GLY A 76 16.50 -10.05 34.33
N LYS A 77 17.67 -9.90 33.68
CA LYS A 77 18.97 -9.80 34.37
C LYS A 77 19.77 -8.60 33.85
N LEU A 78 19.45 -7.45 34.40
CA LEU A 78 20.04 -6.16 34.00
C LEU A 78 21.58 -6.19 34.10
N GLU A 79 22.11 -6.58 35.27
CA GLU A 79 23.54 -6.68 35.58
C GLU A 79 24.34 -7.66 34.70
N LYS A 80 23.65 -8.54 33.94
CA LYS A 80 24.27 -9.51 33.03
C LYS A 80 24.10 -9.15 31.57
N SER A 81 23.44 -8.02 31.30
CA SER A 81 23.13 -7.56 29.95
C SER A 81 24.20 -6.54 29.50
N GLU A 82 25.06 -6.94 28.57
CA GLU A 82 26.11 -6.08 28.01
C GLU A 82 25.54 -4.76 27.44
N LEU A 83 24.32 -4.78 26.89
CA LEU A 83 23.65 -3.57 26.45
C LEU A 83 23.54 -2.56 27.59
N TYR A 84 23.03 -2.98 28.76
CA TYR A 84 22.86 -2.10 29.93
C TYR A 84 24.22 -1.62 30.46
N LEU A 85 25.17 -2.51 30.63
CA LEU A 85 26.50 -2.17 31.14
C LEU A 85 27.17 -1.10 30.27
N ARG A 86 27.07 -1.25 28.94
CA ARG A 86 27.70 -0.31 27.98
C ARG A 86 26.97 1.00 27.81
N ILE A 87 25.67 1.09 28.04
CA ILE A 87 24.94 2.38 27.96
C ILE A 87 25.01 3.18 29.26
N THR A 88 25.45 2.55 30.36
CA THR A 88 25.51 3.18 31.68
C THR A 88 26.93 3.38 32.22
N THR A 89 27.97 2.88 31.54
CA THR A 89 29.36 3.03 31.95
C THR A 89 29.85 4.47 31.78
N ASP A 90 30.69 4.91 32.70
CA ASP A 90 31.42 6.18 32.61
C ASP A 90 32.70 6.09 31.78
N ASP A 91 33.15 4.85 31.48
CA ASP A 91 34.29 4.57 30.60
C ASP A 91 33.94 4.91 29.14
N THR A 92 34.55 5.95 28.59
CA THR A 92 34.31 6.46 27.25
C THR A 92 34.70 5.45 26.15
N ASP A 93 35.69 4.59 26.43
CA ASP A 93 36.15 3.57 25.47
C ASP A 93 35.17 2.40 25.35
N GLU A 94 34.42 2.13 26.41
CA GLU A 94 33.43 1.05 26.43
C GLU A 94 31.98 1.52 26.19
N ARG A 95 31.72 2.83 26.35
CA ARG A 95 30.37 3.39 26.29
C ARG A 95 29.76 3.27 24.91
N MET A 96 28.47 2.93 24.91
CA MET A 96 27.66 2.86 23.69
C MET A 96 26.43 3.78 23.77
N PRO A 97 26.11 4.53 22.69
CA PRO A 97 26.91 4.68 21.45
C PRO A 97 28.22 5.41 21.71
N PRO A 98 29.29 5.12 20.92
CA PRO A 98 30.57 5.81 21.07
C PRO A 98 30.46 7.26 20.61
N GLU A 99 31.28 8.15 21.17
CA GLU A 99 31.23 9.61 20.93
C GLU A 99 31.37 9.97 19.44
N GLU A 100 32.25 9.30 18.72
CA GLU A 100 32.47 9.52 17.29
C GLU A 100 31.24 9.21 16.43
N SER A 101 30.24 8.51 16.96
CA SER A 101 28.97 8.26 16.27
C SER A 101 28.09 9.50 16.19
N GLY A 102 28.32 10.53 16.99
CA GLY A 102 27.47 11.70 17.15
C GLY A 102 26.08 11.40 17.75
N LYS A 103 25.95 10.25 18.42
CA LYS A 103 24.68 9.80 19.03
C LYS A 103 24.85 9.63 20.53
N SER A 104 23.79 9.96 21.26
CA SER A 104 23.71 9.77 22.71
C SER A 104 22.32 9.26 23.09
N LEU A 105 22.22 8.62 24.23
CA LEU A 105 20.95 8.22 24.85
C LEU A 105 20.56 9.27 25.92
N THR A 106 19.26 9.56 26.00
CA THR A 106 18.73 10.35 27.12
C THR A 106 18.54 9.46 28.35
N ALA A 107 18.38 10.07 29.52
CA ALA A 107 18.11 9.34 30.76
C ALA A 107 16.83 8.52 30.67
N GLU A 108 15.79 9.06 30.00
CA GLU A 108 14.52 8.37 29.77
C GLU A 108 14.69 7.16 28.83
N GLU A 109 15.52 7.27 27.78
CA GLU A 109 15.81 6.16 26.87
C GLU A 109 16.57 5.03 27.61
N ILE A 110 17.51 5.38 28.49
CA ILE A 110 18.23 4.41 29.32
C ILE A 110 17.27 3.74 30.30
N GLU A 111 16.38 4.48 30.95
CA GLU A 111 15.36 3.94 31.85
C GLU A 111 14.43 2.96 31.14
N LEU A 112 13.92 3.32 29.96
CA LEU A 112 13.06 2.47 29.15
C LEU A 112 13.74 1.15 28.75
N LEU A 113 14.99 1.22 28.29
CA LEU A 113 15.78 0.03 27.98
C LEU A 113 16.02 -0.85 29.22
N SER A 114 16.31 -0.23 30.36
CA SER A 114 16.54 -0.93 31.63
C SER A 114 15.28 -1.62 32.11
N ARG A 115 14.15 -0.93 32.09
CA ARG A 115 12.84 -1.47 32.47
C ARG A 115 12.43 -2.61 31.53
N TRP A 116 12.61 -2.46 30.21
CA TRP A 116 12.33 -3.49 29.23
C TRP A 116 13.14 -4.78 29.49
N ILE A 117 14.46 -4.67 29.77
CA ILE A 117 15.30 -5.81 30.11
C ILE A 117 14.81 -6.49 31.39
N THR A 118 14.50 -5.70 32.43
CA THR A 118 14.01 -6.19 33.72
C THR A 118 12.67 -6.91 33.61
N GLU A 119 11.76 -6.41 32.77
CA GLU A 119 10.46 -7.03 32.46
C GLU A 119 10.55 -8.28 31.57
N GLY A 120 11.78 -8.76 31.27
CA GLY A 120 12.04 -9.97 30.50
C GLY A 120 12.35 -9.72 29.03
N ALA A 121 12.65 -8.48 28.64
CA ALA A 121 13.05 -8.07 27.29
C ALA A 121 12.10 -8.63 26.21
N ARG A 122 10.80 -8.48 26.39
CA ARG A 122 9.79 -9.04 25.47
C ARG A 122 9.99 -8.47 24.09
N TRP A 123 10.24 -9.35 23.11
CA TRP A 123 10.42 -8.97 21.72
C TRP A 123 9.09 -9.08 20.98
N SER A 124 8.90 -8.22 19.98
CA SER A 124 7.74 -8.28 19.09
C SER A 124 8.19 -8.21 17.64
N GLU A 125 7.48 -8.90 16.76
CA GLU A 125 7.61 -8.71 15.33
C GLU A 125 7.30 -7.26 14.96
N HIS A 126 7.74 -6.83 13.78
CA HIS A 126 7.47 -5.46 13.34
C HIS A 126 5.96 -5.24 13.25
N TRP A 127 5.47 -4.19 13.92
CA TRP A 127 4.03 -3.93 14.13
C TRP A 127 3.19 -3.93 12.84
N ALA A 128 3.76 -3.44 11.72
CA ALA A 128 3.06 -3.37 10.44
C ALA A 128 2.78 -4.74 9.80
N TYR A 129 3.48 -5.80 10.26
CA TYR A 129 3.37 -7.17 9.73
C TYR A 129 2.75 -8.14 10.71
N VAL A 130 2.33 -7.66 11.87
CA VAL A 130 1.55 -8.47 12.82
C VAL A 130 0.12 -8.58 12.29
N PRO A 131 -0.40 -9.81 12.05
CA PRO A 131 -1.76 -9.97 11.57
C PRO A 131 -2.79 -9.29 12.48
N PRO A 132 -3.80 -8.61 11.94
CA PRO A 132 -4.86 -8.01 12.73
C PRO A 132 -5.56 -9.03 13.63
N ARG A 133 -5.82 -8.66 14.87
CA ARG A 133 -6.56 -9.49 15.83
C ARG A 133 -7.90 -8.84 16.15
N LYS A 134 -8.92 -9.68 16.39
CA LYS A 134 -10.18 -9.17 16.95
C LYS A 134 -9.93 -8.63 18.36
N HIS A 135 -10.27 -7.35 18.55
CA HIS A 135 -10.24 -6.72 19.86
C HIS A 135 -11.61 -6.86 20.54
N LYS A 136 -11.60 -6.93 21.88
CA LYS A 136 -12.83 -6.86 22.66
C LYS A 136 -13.45 -5.48 22.45
N LEU A 137 -14.76 -5.46 22.17
CA LEU A 137 -15.47 -4.20 22.01
C LEU A 137 -15.49 -3.42 23.33
N PRO A 138 -15.21 -2.10 23.31
CA PRO A 138 -15.28 -1.27 24.51
C PRO A 138 -16.68 -1.28 25.12
N ASN A 139 -16.75 -1.27 26.44
CA ASN A 139 -17.98 -0.93 27.12
C ASN A 139 -18.20 0.58 26.99
N VAL A 140 -19.40 0.97 26.57
CA VAL A 140 -19.81 2.35 26.38
C VAL A 140 -21.02 2.65 27.22
N LYS A 141 -21.16 3.90 27.71
CA LYS A 141 -22.31 4.34 28.53
C LYS A 141 -23.54 4.53 27.67
N LYS A 142 -23.41 5.18 26.50
CA LYS A 142 -24.54 5.45 25.58
C LYS A 142 -24.73 4.26 24.60
N THR A 143 -25.24 3.15 25.11
CA THR A 143 -25.38 1.89 24.34
C THR A 143 -26.26 1.98 23.11
N GLY A 144 -27.18 2.95 23.03
CA GLY A 144 -28.09 3.16 21.90
C GLY A 144 -27.49 4.05 20.78
N TRP A 145 -26.33 4.66 20.96
CA TRP A 145 -25.69 5.52 19.94
C TRP A 145 -24.97 4.74 18.85
N PRO A 146 -24.16 3.67 19.18
CA PRO A 146 -23.43 2.92 18.16
C PRO A 146 -24.35 2.15 17.24
N THR A 147 -24.20 2.32 15.93
CA THR A 147 -24.86 1.53 14.87
C THR A 147 -23.96 0.42 14.34
N SER A 148 -22.64 0.53 14.56
CA SER A 148 -21.64 -0.45 14.15
C SER A 148 -20.63 -0.77 15.25
N TRP A 149 -19.78 -1.77 15.03
CA TRP A 149 -18.68 -2.07 15.94
C TRP A 149 -17.63 -0.96 15.97
N ILE A 150 -17.45 -0.24 14.87
CA ILE A 150 -16.52 0.92 14.79
C ILE A 150 -16.99 2.01 15.75
N ASP A 151 -18.29 2.29 15.79
CA ASP A 151 -18.84 3.33 16.65
C ASP A 151 -18.60 3.07 18.12
N ARG A 152 -18.52 1.80 18.55
CA ARG A 152 -18.17 1.46 19.94
C ARG A 152 -16.75 1.90 20.31
N PHE A 153 -15.78 1.76 19.41
CA PHE A 153 -14.43 2.25 19.65
C PHE A 153 -14.39 3.78 19.65
N THR A 154 -15.08 4.41 18.69
CA THR A 154 -15.16 5.87 18.61
C THR A 154 -15.83 6.45 19.86
N LEU A 155 -17.01 5.93 20.25
CA LEU A 155 -17.72 6.37 21.42
C LEU A 155 -16.93 6.13 22.72
N GLY A 156 -16.30 4.96 22.83
CA GLY A 156 -15.45 4.66 24.00
C GLY A 156 -14.29 5.65 24.15
N HIS A 157 -13.74 6.12 23.05
CA HIS A 157 -12.69 7.17 23.07
C HIS A 157 -13.27 8.55 23.48
N ILE A 158 -14.42 8.94 22.90
CA ILE A 158 -15.14 10.18 23.23
C ILE A 158 -15.50 10.21 24.71
N GLU A 159 -16.11 9.15 25.24
CA GLU A 159 -16.50 9.05 26.66
C GLU A 159 -15.28 9.07 27.60
N LYS A 160 -14.17 8.45 27.19
CA LYS A 160 -12.91 8.47 27.97
C LYS A 160 -12.31 9.87 28.06
N SER A 161 -12.48 10.71 27.04
CA SER A 161 -12.05 12.11 27.07
C SER A 161 -13.05 13.05 27.78
N GLY A 162 -14.12 12.53 28.37
CA GLY A 162 -15.14 13.30 29.05
C GLY A 162 -16.07 14.09 28.13
N GLN A 163 -16.06 13.75 26.84
CA GLN A 163 -16.88 14.42 25.83
C GLN A 163 -18.13 13.58 25.49
N GLU A 164 -19.06 14.21 24.79
CA GLU A 164 -20.24 13.57 24.22
C GLU A 164 -20.22 13.65 22.72
N PRO A 165 -20.78 12.64 22.00
CA PRO A 165 -20.89 12.73 20.56
C PRO A 165 -21.80 13.90 20.17
N ALA A 166 -21.43 14.58 19.06
CA ALA A 166 -22.26 15.62 18.49
C ALA A 166 -23.65 15.07 18.07
N PRO A 167 -24.67 15.92 18.01
CA PRO A 167 -25.96 15.55 17.43
C PRO A 167 -25.80 15.09 15.97
N ASP A 168 -26.75 14.27 15.51
CA ASP A 168 -26.81 13.87 14.10
C ASP A 168 -26.97 15.10 13.19
N ALA A 169 -26.42 15.00 11.98
CA ALA A 169 -26.58 16.03 10.98
C ALA A 169 -28.06 16.16 10.56
N ASP A 170 -28.49 17.39 10.27
CA ASP A 170 -29.79 17.62 9.65
C ASP A 170 -29.87 16.97 8.24
N PRO A 171 -31.07 16.71 7.72
CA PRO A 171 -31.26 16.01 6.46
C PRO A 171 -30.54 16.66 5.26
N VAL A 172 -30.50 17.99 5.18
CA VAL A 172 -29.83 18.71 4.08
C VAL A 172 -28.32 18.51 4.14
N THR A 173 -27.74 18.67 5.32
CA THR A 173 -26.31 18.43 5.57
C THR A 173 -25.95 16.97 5.29
N LEU A 174 -26.78 16.00 5.69
CA LEU A 174 -26.53 14.58 5.45
C LEU A 174 -26.51 14.25 3.95
N VAL A 175 -27.51 14.71 3.18
CA VAL A 175 -27.53 14.54 1.71
C VAL A 175 -26.31 15.15 1.06
N ARG A 176 -25.97 16.39 1.44
CA ARG A 176 -24.78 17.08 0.90
C ARG A 176 -23.52 16.28 1.15
N ARG A 177 -23.31 15.75 2.34
CA ARG A 177 -22.12 14.95 2.70
C ARG A 177 -22.03 13.70 1.84
N VAL A 178 -23.09 12.90 1.75
CA VAL A 178 -23.07 11.64 1.03
C VAL A 178 -22.85 11.83 -0.48
N TYR A 179 -23.37 12.91 -1.07
CA TYR A 179 -23.09 13.25 -2.48
C TYR A 179 -21.60 13.56 -2.69
N PHE A 180 -21.02 14.44 -1.87
CA PHE A 180 -19.59 14.75 -1.98
C PHE A 180 -18.69 13.55 -1.69
N ASP A 181 -19.05 12.70 -0.75
CA ASP A 181 -18.27 11.53 -0.41
C ASP A 181 -18.27 10.51 -1.55
N LEU A 182 -19.44 10.22 -2.14
CA LEU A 182 -19.58 9.17 -3.14
C LEU A 182 -19.35 9.64 -4.59
N THR A 183 -19.65 10.90 -4.91
CA THR A 183 -19.56 11.39 -6.29
C THR A 183 -18.62 12.59 -6.47
N GLY A 184 -18.24 13.26 -5.38
CA GLY A 184 -17.47 14.50 -5.45
C GLY A 184 -18.27 15.72 -5.94
N LEU A 185 -19.58 15.56 -6.15
CA LEU A 185 -20.46 16.58 -6.73
C LEU A 185 -21.51 17.04 -5.72
N PRO A 186 -22.04 18.27 -5.81
CA PRO A 186 -23.18 18.69 -5.01
C PRO A 186 -24.47 17.95 -5.42
N PRO A 187 -25.41 17.76 -4.51
CA PRO A 187 -26.72 17.21 -4.87
C PRO A 187 -27.52 18.17 -5.74
N GLU A 188 -28.34 17.62 -6.63
CA GLU A 188 -29.39 18.39 -7.30
C GLU A 188 -30.43 18.88 -6.29
N PRO A 189 -30.98 20.10 -6.41
CA PRO A 189 -31.97 20.65 -5.48
C PRO A 189 -33.14 19.72 -5.20
N GLY A 190 -33.72 19.11 -6.24
CA GLY A 190 -34.83 18.17 -6.09
C GLY A 190 -34.48 16.89 -5.32
N ALA A 191 -33.24 16.47 -5.28
CA ALA A 191 -32.80 15.34 -4.46
C ALA A 191 -32.74 15.70 -2.97
N VAL A 192 -32.37 16.96 -2.66
CA VAL A 192 -32.38 17.48 -1.30
C VAL A 192 -33.83 17.57 -0.78
N ASP A 193 -34.70 18.18 -1.58
CA ASP A 193 -36.13 18.36 -1.22
C ASP A 193 -36.82 17.00 -0.99
N ALA A 194 -36.56 16.02 -1.86
CA ALA A 194 -37.13 14.67 -1.75
C ALA A 194 -36.68 13.96 -0.47
N PHE A 195 -35.42 14.06 -0.08
CA PHE A 195 -34.92 13.45 1.14
C PHE A 195 -35.41 14.19 2.38
N GLN A 196 -35.43 15.53 2.33
CA GLN A 196 -35.93 16.35 3.45
C GLN A 196 -37.40 16.08 3.75
N ALA A 197 -38.21 15.80 2.72
CA ALA A 197 -39.64 15.45 2.88
C ALA A 197 -39.83 14.08 3.55
N ASN A 198 -38.85 13.13 3.46
CA ASN A 198 -38.97 11.79 4.04
C ASN A 198 -37.58 11.27 4.50
N PRO A 199 -36.99 11.83 5.56
CA PRO A 199 -35.61 11.50 6.01
C PRO A 199 -35.61 10.22 6.86
N THR A 200 -35.95 9.09 6.25
CA THR A 200 -35.94 7.77 6.90
C THR A 200 -34.64 7.01 6.61
N PRO A 201 -34.26 6.05 7.48
CA PRO A 201 -33.08 5.18 7.20
C PRO A 201 -33.17 4.48 5.83
N LYS A 202 -34.38 3.99 5.46
CA LYS A 202 -34.64 3.36 4.16
C LYS A 202 -34.47 4.33 2.99
N ALA A 203 -34.88 5.59 3.14
CA ALA A 203 -34.64 6.60 2.10
C ALA A 203 -33.15 6.95 1.96
N TYR A 204 -32.43 6.93 3.09
CA TYR A 204 -30.98 7.14 3.06
C TYR A 204 -30.24 5.99 2.37
N GLU A 205 -30.56 4.73 2.67
CA GLU A 205 -30.02 3.55 1.98
C GLU A 205 -30.27 3.62 0.47
N ALA A 206 -31.52 3.93 0.07
CA ALA A 206 -31.86 4.07 -1.34
C ALA A 206 -31.11 5.23 -2.03
N LEU A 207 -30.80 6.30 -1.30
CA LEU A 207 -29.96 7.38 -1.79
C LEU A 207 -28.52 6.91 -2.01
N VAL A 208 -27.94 6.20 -1.04
CA VAL A 208 -26.59 5.64 -1.12
C VAL A 208 -26.48 4.67 -2.30
N ASP A 209 -27.41 3.72 -2.44
CA ASP A 209 -27.42 2.74 -3.53
C ASP A 209 -27.49 3.43 -4.91
N ARG A 210 -28.29 4.47 -5.04
CA ARG A 210 -28.36 5.27 -6.27
C ARG A 210 -27.04 5.95 -6.60
N LEU A 211 -26.36 6.51 -5.60
CA LEU A 211 -25.07 7.19 -5.79
C LEU A 211 -23.95 6.21 -6.11
N LEU A 212 -23.94 5.04 -5.48
CA LEU A 212 -23.01 3.95 -5.79
C LEU A 212 -23.20 3.43 -7.22
N ALA A 213 -24.43 3.44 -7.75
CA ALA A 213 -24.72 3.06 -9.13
C ALA A 213 -24.45 4.18 -10.15
N SER A 214 -24.09 5.37 -9.73
CA SER A 214 -23.76 6.51 -10.60
C SER A 214 -22.39 6.33 -11.22
N GLU A 215 -22.23 6.74 -12.51
CA GLU A 215 -20.91 6.77 -13.16
C GLU A 215 -19.91 7.72 -12.46
N HIS A 216 -20.40 8.72 -11.74
CA HIS A 216 -19.58 9.66 -10.96
C HIS A 216 -18.95 9.02 -9.72
N TYR A 217 -19.46 7.87 -9.25
CA TYR A 217 -18.81 7.11 -8.19
C TYR A 217 -17.41 6.64 -8.61
N GLY A 218 -17.32 6.03 -9.80
CA GLY A 218 -16.03 5.61 -10.34
C GLY A 218 -15.08 6.79 -10.59
N GLU A 219 -15.59 7.92 -11.08
CA GLU A 219 -14.79 9.15 -11.27
C GLU A 219 -14.22 9.63 -9.92
N ARG A 220 -15.05 9.65 -8.88
CA ARG A 220 -14.63 10.06 -7.53
C ARG A 220 -13.58 9.12 -6.94
N MET A 221 -13.81 7.80 -6.99
CA MET A 221 -12.90 6.81 -6.42
C MET A 221 -11.60 6.73 -7.23
N ALA A 222 -11.67 6.86 -8.56
CA ALA A 222 -10.51 6.89 -9.42
C ALA A 222 -9.54 8.02 -9.08
N ALA A 223 -10.02 9.18 -8.62
CA ALA A 223 -9.16 10.29 -8.24
C ALA A 223 -8.16 9.89 -7.14
N TYR A 224 -8.60 9.16 -6.12
CA TYR A 224 -7.72 8.65 -5.06
C TYR A 224 -6.70 7.64 -5.59
N TRP A 225 -7.15 6.71 -6.45
CA TRP A 225 -6.25 5.72 -7.01
C TRP A 225 -5.21 6.34 -7.95
N LEU A 226 -5.62 7.26 -8.82
CA LEU A 226 -4.76 7.94 -9.78
C LEU A 226 -3.67 8.76 -9.08
N ASP A 227 -3.99 9.38 -7.93
CA ASP A 227 -3.01 10.07 -7.10
C ASP A 227 -1.98 9.08 -6.50
N LEU A 228 -2.44 7.96 -5.92
CA LEU A 228 -1.55 6.92 -5.39
C LEU A 228 -0.58 6.37 -6.43
N VAL A 229 -1.04 6.14 -7.66
CA VAL A 229 -0.19 5.60 -8.74
C VAL A 229 0.53 6.69 -9.54
N ARG A 230 0.40 7.96 -9.15
CA ARG A 230 1.07 9.13 -9.76
C ARG A 230 0.70 9.30 -11.23
N PHE A 231 -0.58 9.11 -11.56
CA PHE A 231 -1.06 9.32 -12.92
C PHE A 231 -0.80 10.75 -13.41
N ALA A 232 -0.25 10.87 -14.61
CA ALA A 232 -0.13 12.13 -15.33
C ALA A 232 -0.28 11.86 -16.82
N ASP A 233 -0.81 12.84 -17.56
CA ASP A 233 -0.92 12.81 -19.02
C ASP A 233 0.39 13.29 -19.70
N THR A 234 1.40 13.70 -18.91
CA THR A 234 2.69 14.18 -19.35
C THR A 234 3.84 13.37 -18.73
N VAL A 235 5.04 13.53 -19.30
CA VAL A 235 6.22 12.70 -18.92
C VAL A 235 6.91 13.15 -17.64
N GLY A 236 6.65 14.37 -17.16
CA GLY A 236 7.17 14.91 -15.91
C GLY A 236 8.67 15.20 -15.89
N TYR A 237 9.35 15.15 -17.04
CA TYR A 237 10.79 15.38 -17.16
C TYR A 237 11.08 16.40 -18.26
N HIS A 238 11.98 17.37 -18.02
CA HIS A 238 12.41 18.41 -18.95
C HIS A 238 11.27 19.10 -19.70
N GLY A 239 11.07 18.85 -20.97
CA GLY A 239 10.02 19.47 -21.77
C GLY A 239 8.59 19.10 -21.41
N ASP A 240 8.39 18.19 -20.42
CA ASP A 240 7.10 17.75 -19.91
C ASP A 240 6.05 17.47 -21.02
N GLN A 241 6.47 16.70 -21.99
CA GLN A 241 5.69 16.42 -23.20
C GLN A 241 4.49 15.52 -22.90
N ASP A 242 3.38 15.74 -23.58
CA ASP A 242 2.21 14.87 -23.57
C ASP A 242 2.57 13.45 -24.01
N HIS A 243 1.96 12.47 -23.38
CA HIS A 243 2.04 11.07 -23.76
C HIS A 243 0.68 10.36 -23.72
N SER A 244 0.59 9.25 -24.44
CA SER A 244 -0.68 8.52 -24.62
C SER A 244 -0.94 7.56 -23.46
N ILE A 245 -1.57 7.99 -22.38
CA ILE A 245 -1.89 7.17 -21.20
C ILE A 245 -3.34 7.32 -20.70
N SER A 246 -4.08 8.30 -21.18
CA SER A 246 -5.44 8.59 -20.70
C SER A 246 -6.42 7.40 -20.72
N PRO A 247 -6.33 6.39 -21.62
CA PRO A 247 -7.16 5.19 -21.51
C PRO A 247 -6.97 4.37 -20.24
N TYR A 248 -5.81 4.43 -19.58
CA TYR A 248 -5.61 3.82 -18.27
C TYR A 248 -6.50 4.48 -17.21
N ARG A 249 -6.59 5.82 -17.19
CA ARG A 249 -7.52 6.54 -16.30
C ARG A 249 -8.97 6.07 -16.52
N ASP A 250 -9.41 5.99 -17.79
CA ASP A 250 -10.76 5.53 -18.10
C ASP A 250 -10.99 4.08 -17.62
N TRP A 251 -9.98 3.21 -17.74
CA TRP A 251 -10.04 1.84 -17.22
C TRP A 251 -10.19 1.80 -15.69
N VAL A 252 -9.48 2.67 -14.95
CA VAL A 252 -9.61 2.77 -13.49
C VAL A 252 -11.02 3.19 -13.11
N ILE A 253 -11.58 4.21 -13.77
CA ILE A 253 -12.97 4.66 -13.55
C ILE A 253 -13.97 3.53 -13.81
N ASP A 254 -13.83 2.86 -14.97
CA ASP A 254 -14.70 1.73 -15.36
C ASP A 254 -14.59 0.57 -14.36
N SER A 255 -13.40 0.32 -13.79
CA SER A 255 -13.16 -0.74 -12.80
C SER A 255 -13.85 -0.45 -11.47
N PHE A 256 -13.83 0.77 -10.97
CA PHE A 256 -14.59 1.15 -9.77
C PHE A 256 -16.09 1.10 -9.99
N ASN A 257 -16.59 1.56 -11.16
CA ASN A 257 -18.02 1.47 -11.48
C ASN A 257 -18.52 0.04 -11.69
N ALA A 258 -17.61 -0.88 -12.03
CA ALA A 258 -17.92 -2.30 -12.18
C ALA A 258 -17.72 -3.11 -10.89
N ASP A 259 -17.32 -2.47 -9.80
CA ASP A 259 -16.92 -3.12 -8.53
C ASP A 259 -15.94 -4.28 -8.77
N LEU A 260 -14.91 -4.03 -9.62
CA LEU A 260 -13.92 -5.04 -9.98
C LEU A 260 -13.20 -5.55 -8.73
N PRO A 261 -13.17 -6.88 -8.45
CA PRO A 261 -12.49 -7.42 -7.28
C PRO A 261 -11.05 -6.93 -7.18
N PHE A 262 -10.62 -6.52 -5.98
CA PHE A 262 -9.33 -5.86 -5.77
C PHE A 262 -8.13 -6.71 -6.19
N ASP A 263 -8.20 -8.03 -6.04
CA ASP A 263 -7.16 -8.95 -6.49
C ASP A 263 -7.05 -9.00 -8.02
N GLN A 264 -8.20 -8.93 -8.74
CA GLN A 264 -8.23 -8.84 -10.19
C GLN A 264 -7.73 -7.47 -10.66
N PHE A 265 -8.20 -6.40 -10.04
CA PHE A 265 -7.77 -5.01 -10.29
C PHE A 265 -6.24 -4.88 -10.14
N THR A 266 -5.66 -5.52 -9.11
CA THR A 266 -4.22 -5.55 -8.89
C THR A 266 -3.48 -6.35 -9.96
N ARG A 267 -3.93 -7.58 -10.25
CA ARG A 267 -3.29 -8.45 -11.26
C ARG A 267 -3.28 -7.84 -12.64
N GLU A 268 -4.38 -7.22 -13.05
CA GLU A 268 -4.48 -6.61 -14.37
C GLU A 268 -3.53 -5.43 -14.54
N GLN A 269 -3.31 -4.63 -13.49
CA GLN A 269 -2.35 -3.52 -13.54
C GLN A 269 -0.89 -3.98 -13.56
N LEU A 270 -0.54 -4.95 -12.71
CA LEU A 270 0.85 -5.39 -12.56
C LEU A 270 1.30 -6.35 -13.66
N ALA A 271 0.39 -7.21 -14.15
CA ALA A 271 0.71 -8.35 -15.02
C ALA A 271 -0.40 -8.66 -16.04
N GLY A 272 -1.17 -7.67 -16.48
CA GLY A 272 -2.29 -7.87 -17.40
C GLY A 272 -1.88 -8.44 -18.76
N ASP A 273 -0.69 -8.13 -19.24
CA ASP A 273 -0.11 -8.65 -20.48
C ASP A 273 0.36 -10.12 -20.38
N LEU A 274 0.54 -10.63 -19.16
CA LEU A 274 0.91 -12.03 -18.89
C LEU A 274 -0.32 -12.95 -18.76
N LEU A 275 -1.53 -12.39 -18.71
CA LEU A 275 -2.75 -13.18 -18.59
C LEU A 275 -3.02 -13.97 -19.87
N PRO A 276 -3.53 -15.21 -19.78
CA PRO A 276 -3.85 -16.01 -20.95
C PRO A 276 -4.88 -15.30 -21.85
N LYS A 277 -4.52 -15.04 -23.11
CA LYS A 277 -5.36 -14.33 -24.09
C LYS A 277 -5.81 -12.95 -23.59
N ALA A 278 -4.86 -12.18 -23.06
CA ALA A 278 -5.10 -10.85 -22.48
C ALA A 278 -6.04 -10.01 -23.35
N THR A 279 -7.09 -9.49 -22.75
CA THR A 279 -8.04 -8.59 -23.39
C THR A 279 -7.47 -7.19 -23.57
N THR A 280 -8.06 -6.39 -24.45
CA THR A 280 -7.68 -4.97 -24.60
C THR A 280 -7.75 -4.21 -23.28
N GLY A 281 -8.76 -4.48 -22.43
CA GLY A 281 -8.89 -3.87 -21.11
C GLY A 281 -7.71 -4.21 -20.19
N GLN A 282 -7.32 -5.49 -20.17
CA GLN A 282 -6.17 -5.96 -19.39
C GLN A 282 -4.84 -5.36 -19.87
N LEU A 283 -4.68 -5.20 -21.19
CA LEU A 283 -3.52 -4.49 -21.73
C LEU A 283 -3.53 -3.01 -21.36
N ILE A 284 -4.68 -2.33 -21.38
CA ILE A 284 -4.81 -0.94 -20.94
C ILE A 284 -4.42 -0.81 -19.45
N ALA A 285 -4.86 -1.75 -18.61
CA ALA A 285 -4.54 -1.76 -17.18
C ALA A 285 -3.03 -1.75 -16.92
N THR A 286 -2.23 -2.43 -17.76
CA THR A 286 -0.77 -2.44 -17.63
C THR A 286 -0.12 -1.08 -17.85
N GLY A 287 -0.87 -0.09 -18.31
CA GLY A 287 -0.47 1.32 -18.35
C GLY A 287 0.05 1.80 -16.99
N TYR A 288 -0.38 1.17 -15.87
CA TYR A 288 0.19 1.40 -14.55
C TYR A 288 1.73 1.33 -14.54
N ASN A 289 2.32 0.31 -15.14
CA ASN A 289 3.77 0.12 -15.20
C ASN A 289 4.48 1.17 -16.08
N ARG A 290 3.71 2.01 -16.78
CA ARG A 290 4.20 3.05 -17.68
C ARG A 290 4.04 4.46 -17.12
N LEU A 291 3.48 4.61 -15.91
CA LEU A 291 3.35 5.86 -15.16
C LEU A 291 4.70 6.25 -14.53
N LEU A 292 5.69 6.44 -15.38
CA LEU A 292 7.07 6.73 -15.01
C LEU A 292 7.47 8.09 -15.58
N GLN A 293 8.32 8.81 -14.87
CA GLN A 293 9.01 9.95 -15.45
C GLN A 293 10.00 9.46 -16.52
N THR A 294 9.87 9.95 -17.73
CA THR A 294 10.70 9.53 -18.86
C THR A 294 11.28 10.75 -19.58
N SER A 295 12.43 10.58 -20.26
CA SER A 295 13.06 11.62 -21.08
C SER A 295 13.21 11.17 -22.52
N HIS A 296 13.24 12.13 -23.44
CA HIS A 296 13.54 11.97 -24.85
C HIS A 296 14.70 12.87 -25.32
N GLU A 297 15.50 13.35 -24.40
CA GLU A 297 16.59 14.24 -24.72
C GLU A 297 17.80 13.50 -25.31
N GLY A 298 18.60 14.23 -26.06
CA GLY A 298 19.89 13.74 -26.52
C GLY A 298 20.80 13.41 -25.33
N GLY A 299 21.50 12.26 -25.38
CA GLY A 299 22.41 11.84 -24.31
C GLY A 299 21.78 10.91 -23.27
N VAL A 300 20.52 10.54 -23.39
CA VAL A 300 19.85 9.55 -22.54
C VAL A 300 20.61 8.21 -22.59
N GLN A 301 21.05 7.72 -21.44
CA GLN A 301 21.69 6.42 -21.33
C GLN A 301 20.65 5.36 -20.94
N ALA A 302 20.40 4.41 -21.84
CA ALA A 302 19.39 3.36 -21.64
C ALA A 302 19.58 2.59 -20.32
N LYS A 303 20.82 2.30 -19.93
CA LYS A 303 21.14 1.57 -18.69
C LYS A 303 20.70 2.33 -17.44
N GLU A 304 20.90 3.66 -17.41
CA GLU A 304 20.46 4.54 -16.34
C GLU A 304 18.94 4.51 -16.19
N TYR A 305 18.23 4.75 -17.29
CA TYR A 305 16.75 4.81 -17.27
C TYR A 305 16.11 3.46 -16.92
N ILE A 306 16.67 2.34 -17.38
CA ILE A 306 16.20 1.00 -16.97
C ILE A 306 16.34 0.82 -15.45
N ALA A 307 17.47 1.26 -14.86
CA ALA A 307 17.65 1.21 -13.41
C ALA A 307 16.69 2.14 -12.67
N MET A 308 16.46 3.35 -13.19
CA MET A 308 15.49 4.31 -12.65
C MET A 308 14.07 3.77 -12.70
N TYR A 309 13.65 3.18 -13.82
CA TYR A 309 12.29 2.63 -13.99
C TYR A 309 12.05 1.43 -13.07
N ALA A 310 13.02 0.53 -12.95
CA ALA A 310 12.93 -0.59 -12.01
C ALA A 310 12.80 -0.10 -10.56
N ALA A 311 13.62 0.88 -10.17
CA ALA A 311 13.57 1.47 -8.84
C ALA A 311 12.24 2.19 -8.57
N ASP A 312 11.71 2.92 -9.54
CA ASP A 312 10.46 3.64 -9.44
C ASP A 312 9.26 2.69 -9.24
N ARG A 313 9.21 1.60 -10.01
CA ARG A 313 8.17 0.57 -9.83
C ARG A 313 8.20 -0.05 -8.44
N VAL A 314 9.37 -0.40 -7.91
CA VAL A 314 9.50 -0.93 -6.55
C VAL A 314 9.01 0.08 -5.52
N ARG A 315 9.39 1.36 -5.63
CA ARG A 315 8.93 2.41 -4.73
C ARG A 315 7.42 2.53 -4.75
N ASN A 316 6.81 2.61 -5.94
CA ASN A 316 5.37 2.79 -6.05
C ASN A 316 4.60 1.54 -5.61
N VAL A 317 4.98 0.34 -6.05
CA VAL A 317 4.33 -0.92 -5.64
C VAL A 317 4.41 -1.09 -4.12
N SER A 318 5.57 -0.83 -3.51
CA SER A 318 5.70 -0.94 -2.06
C SER A 318 4.80 0.06 -1.32
N GLN A 319 4.66 1.28 -1.81
CA GLN A 319 3.80 2.29 -1.21
C GLN A 319 2.31 1.96 -1.37
N VAL A 320 1.89 1.60 -2.59
CA VAL A 320 0.47 1.43 -2.94
C VAL A 320 -0.11 0.14 -2.35
N TRP A 321 0.59 -0.97 -2.50
CA TRP A 321 0.04 -2.29 -2.09
C TRP A 321 0.58 -2.81 -0.77
N MET A 322 1.79 -2.42 -0.37
CA MET A 322 2.40 -2.92 0.86
C MET A 322 2.34 -1.91 2.01
N GLY A 323 1.96 -0.65 1.75
CA GLY A 323 2.02 0.42 2.75
C GLY A 323 3.44 0.66 3.28
N ALA A 324 4.46 0.43 2.43
CA ALA A 324 5.86 0.37 2.80
C ALA A 324 6.71 1.37 2.02
N THR A 325 7.76 1.88 2.63
CA THR A 325 8.68 2.86 2.03
C THR A 325 10.02 2.20 1.67
N MET A 326 10.02 1.27 0.70
CA MET A 326 11.23 0.52 0.34
C MET A 326 12.32 1.35 -0.35
N GLY A 327 12.06 2.61 -0.74
CA GLY A 327 12.98 3.43 -1.51
C GLY A 327 14.39 3.55 -0.92
N CYS A 328 14.52 3.64 0.42
CA CYS A 328 15.82 3.68 1.09
C CYS A 328 16.65 2.40 0.87
N ALA A 329 15.98 1.26 0.64
CA ALA A 329 16.63 -0.03 0.44
C ALA A 329 17.33 -0.15 -0.92
N GLN A 330 17.15 0.79 -1.83
CA GLN A 330 17.90 0.85 -3.08
C GLN A 330 19.42 0.96 -2.86
N CYS A 331 19.85 1.72 -1.85
CA CYS A 331 21.28 2.02 -1.63
C CYS A 331 21.87 1.31 -0.41
N HIS A 332 21.03 1.02 0.60
CA HIS A 332 21.43 0.40 1.87
C HIS A 332 20.23 -0.26 2.53
N ALA A 333 20.45 -1.12 3.54
CA ALA A 333 19.33 -1.65 4.31
C ALA A 333 18.51 -0.51 4.95
N HIS A 334 17.18 -0.65 4.94
CA HIS A 334 16.27 0.35 5.52
C HIS A 334 16.59 0.57 7.01
N LYS A 335 16.50 1.81 7.49
CA LYS A 335 16.91 2.17 8.86
C LYS A 335 15.96 1.57 9.91
N TYR A 336 14.67 1.65 9.68
CA TYR A 336 13.63 1.30 10.66
C TYR A 336 12.93 -0.03 10.35
N ASP A 337 12.69 -0.28 9.08
CA ASP A 337 11.93 -1.42 8.60
C ASP A 337 12.85 -2.57 8.15
N PRO A 338 12.37 -3.82 8.12
CA PRO A 338 13.20 -4.99 7.85
C PRO A 338 13.50 -5.20 6.35
N TYR A 339 13.64 -4.14 5.56
CA TYR A 339 13.97 -4.20 4.13
C TYR A 339 15.45 -4.09 3.89
N THR A 340 16.00 -5.04 3.15
CA THR A 340 17.41 -5.02 2.70
C THR A 340 17.53 -4.56 1.24
N ALA A 341 18.74 -4.19 0.81
CA ALA A 341 19.00 -3.93 -0.61
C ALA A 341 18.70 -5.15 -1.48
N ARG A 342 18.91 -6.37 -0.96
CA ARG A 342 18.56 -7.60 -1.66
C ARG A 342 17.07 -7.68 -1.93
N ASP A 343 16.23 -7.38 -0.94
CA ASP A 343 14.77 -7.38 -1.07
C ASP A 343 14.31 -6.37 -2.12
N PHE A 344 14.91 -5.17 -2.13
CA PHE A 344 14.60 -4.15 -3.11
C PHE A 344 14.85 -4.63 -4.55
N TYR A 345 16.04 -5.19 -4.81
CA TYR A 345 16.37 -5.67 -6.16
C TYR A 345 15.68 -6.98 -6.52
N ALA A 346 15.33 -7.83 -5.56
CA ALA A 346 14.47 -9.00 -5.79
C ALA A 346 13.05 -8.59 -6.20
N MET A 347 12.50 -7.54 -5.57
CA MET A 347 11.23 -6.92 -6.02
C MET A 347 11.36 -6.30 -7.42
N ALA A 348 12.47 -5.64 -7.73
CA ALA A 348 12.72 -5.08 -9.06
C ALA A 348 12.79 -6.17 -10.15
N ALA A 349 13.27 -7.36 -9.81
CA ALA A 349 13.40 -8.48 -10.75
C ALA A 349 12.04 -9.00 -11.27
N PHE A 350 10.92 -8.75 -10.57
CA PHE A 350 9.57 -9.02 -11.10
C PHE A 350 9.24 -8.22 -12.36
N PHE A 351 9.88 -7.08 -12.57
CA PHE A 351 9.66 -6.21 -13.72
C PHE A 351 10.79 -6.32 -14.76
N ALA A 352 11.64 -7.34 -14.65
CA ALA A 352 12.79 -7.51 -15.52
C ALA A 352 12.39 -7.87 -16.97
N ASP A 353 11.19 -8.39 -17.18
CA ASP A 353 10.63 -8.76 -18.48
C ASP A 353 9.86 -7.62 -19.17
N VAL A 354 9.55 -6.52 -18.48
CA VAL A 354 8.88 -5.36 -19.09
C VAL A 354 9.77 -4.73 -20.17
N ASP A 355 9.21 -4.52 -21.38
CA ASP A 355 9.92 -3.84 -22.47
C ASP A 355 10.10 -2.34 -22.17
N ASP A 356 11.18 -2.00 -21.50
CA ASP A 356 11.58 -0.63 -21.19
C ASP A 356 12.49 -0.02 -22.25
N THR A 357 12.87 -0.76 -23.29
CA THR A 357 13.86 -0.31 -24.27
C THR A 357 13.25 0.17 -25.58
N ALA A 358 12.03 -0.26 -25.91
CA ALA A 358 11.41 0.07 -27.18
C ALA A 358 11.28 1.59 -27.40
N HIS A 359 10.84 2.33 -26.39
CA HIS A 359 10.70 3.79 -26.50
C HIS A 359 12.04 4.54 -26.54
N LEU A 360 13.10 4.01 -25.94
CA LEU A 360 14.44 4.62 -25.99
C LEU A 360 15.05 4.51 -27.39
N LYS A 361 14.63 3.50 -28.17
CA LYS A 361 15.12 3.28 -29.55
C LYS A 361 14.34 4.07 -30.59
N ASN A 362 13.02 4.20 -30.40
CA ASN A 362 12.07 4.65 -31.41
C ASN A 362 11.35 5.94 -30.99
N GLY A 363 11.87 6.67 -30.01
CA GLY A 363 11.30 7.92 -29.55
C GLY A 363 11.25 8.97 -30.66
N THR A 364 10.19 9.76 -30.68
CA THR A 364 10.01 10.89 -31.61
C THR A 364 9.75 12.16 -30.83
N ASN A 365 10.17 13.30 -31.36
CA ASN A 365 9.85 14.63 -30.82
C ASN A 365 8.44 15.12 -31.21
N SER A 366 7.61 14.25 -31.81
CA SER A 366 6.22 14.58 -32.14
C SER A 366 5.32 14.54 -30.91
N LEU A 367 4.30 15.38 -30.85
CA LEU A 367 3.29 15.37 -29.78
C LEU A 367 2.00 14.69 -30.26
N PRO A 368 1.36 13.84 -29.42
CA PRO A 368 1.92 13.27 -28.20
C PRO A 368 3.16 12.43 -28.48
N THR A 369 4.10 12.41 -27.53
CA THR A 369 5.35 11.65 -27.69
C THR A 369 5.06 10.15 -27.77
N ARG A 370 5.55 9.53 -28.84
CA ARG A 370 5.40 8.07 -29.02
C ARG A 370 6.30 7.31 -28.06
N ARG A 371 5.69 6.39 -27.31
CA ARG A 371 6.37 5.61 -26.26
C ARG A 371 6.03 4.13 -26.34
N GLU A 372 6.53 3.46 -27.37
CA GLU A 372 6.30 2.02 -27.56
C GLU A 372 6.67 1.17 -26.31
N PRO A 373 5.95 0.08 -26.04
CA PRO A 373 4.82 -0.44 -26.82
C PRO A 373 3.48 0.31 -26.57
N GLU A 374 2.75 0.54 -27.67
CA GLU A 374 1.45 1.22 -27.65
C GLU A 374 0.43 0.44 -28.50
N ILE A 375 -0.84 0.51 -28.10
CA ILE A 375 -1.98 0.00 -28.86
C ILE A 375 -2.98 1.10 -29.21
N SER A 376 -3.82 0.84 -30.24
CA SER A 376 -4.93 1.74 -30.59
C SER A 376 -6.19 1.32 -29.86
N VAL A 377 -6.85 2.24 -29.16
CA VAL A 377 -8.06 1.96 -28.37
C VAL A 377 -9.16 2.97 -28.65
N LEU A 378 -10.39 2.51 -28.60
CA LEU A 378 -11.58 3.34 -28.66
C LEU A 378 -12.02 3.68 -27.22
N ASN A 379 -12.52 4.92 -27.02
CA ASN A 379 -13.12 5.29 -25.77
C ASN A 379 -14.47 4.56 -25.53
N ARG A 380 -15.06 4.70 -24.34
CA ARG A 380 -16.31 4.02 -23.96
C ARG A 380 -17.46 4.31 -24.92
N LYS A 381 -17.66 5.58 -25.31
CA LYS A 381 -18.69 5.99 -26.27
C LYS A 381 -18.47 5.35 -27.64
N GLN A 382 -17.23 5.41 -28.14
CA GLN A 382 -16.84 4.83 -29.43
C GLN A 382 -16.99 3.29 -29.44
N ARG A 383 -16.64 2.60 -28.35
CA ARG A 383 -16.86 1.15 -28.22
C ARG A 383 -18.36 0.78 -28.29
N ARG A 384 -19.21 1.56 -27.61
CA ARG A 384 -20.67 1.38 -27.70
C ARG A 384 -21.18 1.57 -29.13
N GLN A 385 -20.73 2.63 -29.81
CA GLN A 385 -21.07 2.90 -31.22
C GLN A 385 -20.59 1.75 -32.13
N LEU A 386 -19.36 1.26 -31.93
CA LEU A 386 -18.84 0.14 -32.71
C LEU A 386 -19.69 -1.12 -32.53
N THR A 387 -20.10 -1.44 -31.29
CA THR A 387 -20.98 -2.59 -31.01
C THR A 387 -22.34 -2.47 -31.73
N VAL A 388 -22.93 -1.27 -31.76
CA VAL A 388 -24.18 -1.02 -32.49
C VAL A 388 -23.98 -1.17 -34.00
N LEU A 389 -22.89 -0.62 -34.56
CA LEU A 389 -22.57 -0.77 -35.98
C LEU A 389 -22.33 -2.23 -36.34
N ASP A 390 -21.57 -3.00 -35.55
CA ASP A 390 -21.30 -4.41 -35.77
C ASP A 390 -22.59 -5.25 -35.76
N LYS A 391 -23.51 -4.97 -34.80
CA LYS A 391 -24.83 -5.63 -34.74
C LYS A 391 -25.68 -5.30 -35.99
N ASN A 392 -25.71 -4.03 -36.43
CA ASN A 392 -26.45 -3.60 -37.59
C ASN A 392 -25.89 -4.23 -38.88
N ILE A 393 -24.57 -4.28 -39.03
CA ILE A 393 -23.90 -4.96 -40.16
C ILE A 393 -24.27 -6.42 -40.19
N ALA A 394 -24.16 -7.13 -39.04
CA ALA A 394 -24.48 -8.56 -38.95
C ALA A 394 -25.96 -8.86 -39.31
N ASN A 395 -26.89 -8.05 -38.77
CA ASN A 395 -28.31 -8.19 -39.07
C ASN A 395 -28.62 -7.99 -40.57
N LYS A 396 -28.04 -6.94 -41.18
CA LYS A 396 -28.25 -6.67 -42.62
C LYS A 396 -27.58 -7.71 -43.51
N GLN A 397 -26.41 -8.23 -43.12
CA GLN A 397 -25.76 -9.36 -43.82
C GLN A 397 -26.60 -10.63 -43.75
N ALA A 398 -27.21 -10.95 -42.61
CA ALA A 398 -28.10 -12.07 -42.46
C ALA A 398 -29.38 -11.93 -43.31
N LEU A 399 -29.93 -10.70 -43.42
CA LEU A 399 -31.07 -10.39 -44.29
C LEU A 399 -30.67 -10.50 -45.77
N GLN A 400 -29.53 -9.95 -46.17
CA GLN A 400 -28.99 -10.04 -47.51
C GLN A 400 -28.77 -11.49 -47.97
N ALA A 401 -28.35 -12.37 -47.07
CA ALA A 401 -28.18 -13.79 -47.35
C ALA A 401 -29.53 -14.51 -47.61
N LYS A 402 -30.63 -14.03 -46.98
CA LYS A 402 -31.99 -14.60 -47.18
C LYS A 402 -32.71 -13.96 -48.37
N THR A 403 -32.56 -12.69 -48.57
CA THR A 403 -33.25 -11.88 -49.59
C THR A 403 -32.26 -10.89 -50.19
N PRO A 404 -31.48 -11.32 -51.21
CA PRO A 404 -30.52 -10.43 -51.84
C PRO A 404 -31.19 -9.21 -52.47
N ALA A 405 -30.70 -8.01 -52.10
CA ALA A 405 -31.19 -6.72 -52.64
C ALA A 405 -30.02 -5.74 -52.84
N PRO A 406 -29.95 -5.00 -53.96
CA PRO A 406 -28.90 -4.01 -54.19
C PRO A 406 -28.86 -2.93 -53.12
N GLU A 407 -30.01 -2.51 -52.59
CA GLU A 407 -30.16 -1.54 -51.52
C GLU A 407 -29.47 -2.01 -50.22
N LEU A 408 -29.66 -3.26 -49.82
CA LEU A 408 -29.01 -3.85 -48.67
C LEU A 408 -27.48 -3.92 -48.84
N THR A 409 -27.01 -4.16 -50.05
CA THR A 409 -25.57 -4.16 -50.36
C THR A 409 -24.98 -2.76 -50.18
N ALA A 410 -25.69 -1.74 -50.65
CA ALA A 410 -25.28 -0.32 -50.47
C ALA A 410 -25.26 0.08 -48.97
N GLU A 411 -26.31 -0.28 -48.23
CA GLU A 411 -26.40 0.00 -46.79
C GLU A 411 -25.29 -0.70 -46.00
N ILE A 412 -24.99 -1.96 -46.25
CA ILE A 412 -23.88 -2.70 -45.62
C ILE A 412 -22.56 -2.02 -45.94
N LYS A 413 -22.35 -1.56 -47.17
CA LYS A 413 -21.14 -0.82 -47.56
C LYS A 413 -21.00 0.48 -46.78
N THR A 414 -22.07 1.24 -46.60
CA THR A 414 -22.10 2.51 -45.82
C THR A 414 -21.76 2.23 -44.36
N LEU A 415 -22.43 1.26 -43.72
CA LEU A 415 -22.16 0.90 -42.33
C LEU A 415 -20.71 0.43 -42.09
N LYS A 416 -20.15 -0.32 -43.03
CA LYS A 416 -18.74 -0.73 -42.99
C LYS A 416 -17.79 0.47 -43.14
N ALA A 417 -18.14 1.44 -43.96
CA ALA A 417 -17.38 2.68 -44.09
C ALA A 417 -17.41 3.53 -42.77
N GLU A 418 -18.60 3.66 -42.17
CA GLU A 418 -18.76 4.31 -40.86
C GLU A 418 -17.96 3.61 -39.77
N ARG A 419 -18.02 2.27 -39.74
CA ARG A 419 -17.21 1.46 -38.82
C ARG A 419 -15.72 1.72 -38.99
N ALA A 420 -15.22 1.72 -40.21
CA ALA A 420 -13.82 1.99 -40.53
C ALA A 420 -13.40 3.40 -40.17
N SER A 421 -14.29 4.39 -40.40
CA SER A 421 -14.07 5.78 -39.97
C SER A 421 -13.97 5.90 -38.46
N LEU A 422 -14.91 5.25 -37.72
CA LEU A 422 -14.88 5.22 -36.26
C LEU A 422 -13.57 4.60 -35.73
N GLN A 423 -13.10 3.51 -36.32
CA GLN A 423 -11.86 2.86 -35.92
C GLN A 423 -10.62 3.74 -36.15
N LYS A 424 -10.63 4.61 -37.16
CA LYS A 424 -9.55 5.57 -37.41
C LYS A 424 -9.45 6.66 -36.33
N THR A 425 -10.51 6.89 -35.57
CA THR A 425 -10.51 7.85 -34.44
C THR A 425 -9.95 7.26 -33.16
N ALA A 426 -9.50 6.00 -33.18
CA ALA A 426 -8.87 5.36 -32.02
C ALA A 426 -7.63 6.13 -31.58
N ARG A 427 -7.55 6.39 -30.28
CA ARG A 427 -6.37 7.00 -29.67
C ARG A 427 -5.35 5.92 -29.26
N LYS A 428 -4.10 6.28 -29.19
CA LYS A 428 -3.04 5.42 -28.71
C LYS A 428 -3.07 5.32 -27.18
N THR A 429 -2.54 4.24 -26.64
CA THR A 429 -2.22 4.10 -25.22
C THR A 429 -0.99 3.25 -25.03
N MET A 430 -0.15 3.65 -24.09
CA MET A 430 0.97 2.86 -23.62
C MET A 430 0.48 1.61 -22.90
N ILE A 431 1.16 0.49 -23.12
CA ILE A 431 0.93 -0.79 -22.46
C ILE A 431 2.27 -1.37 -22.01
N THR A 432 2.25 -2.45 -21.22
CA THR A 432 3.43 -3.32 -21.09
C THR A 432 3.38 -4.44 -22.14
N ARG A 433 4.56 -4.94 -22.45
CA ARG A 433 4.78 -6.17 -23.23
C ARG A 433 5.91 -6.92 -22.59
N ALA A 434 5.66 -8.18 -22.25
CA ALA A 434 6.71 -9.04 -21.73
C ALA A 434 7.74 -9.38 -22.81
N THR A 435 8.99 -9.36 -22.43
CA THR A 435 10.14 -9.77 -23.23
C THR A 435 10.98 -10.79 -22.45
N ARG A 436 12.13 -11.21 -22.99
CA ARG A 436 13.06 -12.03 -22.22
C ARG A 436 13.52 -11.23 -20.99
N PRO A 437 13.40 -11.79 -19.77
CA PRO A 437 13.80 -11.08 -18.55
C PRO A 437 15.27 -10.66 -18.60
N ARG A 438 15.54 -9.44 -18.17
CA ARG A 438 16.90 -8.93 -17.97
C ARG A 438 17.50 -9.52 -16.70
N VAL A 439 18.83 -9.70 -16.70
CA VAL A 439 19.53 -10.06 -15.46
C VAL A 439 19.47 -8.89 -14.48
N THR A 440 18.88 -9.11 -13.32
CA THR A 440 18.82 -8.11 -12.24
C THR A 440 19.95 -8.35 -11.24
N ARG A 441 20.66 -7.28 -10.90
CA ARG A 441 21.76 -7.30 -9.92
C ARG A 441 21.47 -6.28 -8.80
N ILE A 442 22.01 -6.55 -7.62
CA ILE A 442 22.12 -5.52 -6.59
C ILE A 442 23.12 -4.48 -7.07
N LEU A 443 22.69 -3.24 -7.22
CA LEU A 443 23.58 -2.14 -7.57
C LEU A 443 24.21 -1.56 -6.28
N PRO A 444 25.53 -1.66 -6.07
CA PRO A 444 26.18 -1.12 -4.89
C PRO A 444 25.90 0.39 -4.72
N ARG A 445 25.32 0.78 -3.59
CA ARG A 445 24.89 2.16 -3.32
C ARG A 445 23.87 2.74 -4.32
N GLY A 446 23.20 1.89 -5.09
CA GLY A 446 22.27 2.33 -6.13
C GLY A 446 22.96 2.87 -7.39
N ASP A 447 24.27 2.67 -7.51
CA ASP A 447 25.06 3.12 -8.67
C ASP A 447 24.77 2.21 -9.87
N TRP A 448 24.12 2.76 -10.88
CA TRP A 448 23.75 2.05 -12.11
C TRP A 448 24.97 1.71 -13.00
N LEU A 449 26.13 2.32 -12.76
CA LEU A 449 27.38 2.01 -13.44
C LEU A 449 28.09 0.79 -12.83
N ASP A 450 27.83 0.47 -11.56
CA ASP A 450 28.48 -0.63 -10.83
C ASP A 450 27.70 -1.94 -10.94
N ASP A 451 28.13 -2.81 -11.83
CA ASP A 451 27.56 -4.16 -12.05
C ASP A 451 28.21 -5.25 -11.17
N SER A 452 29.07 -4.90 -10.19
CA SER A 452 29.80 -5.86 -9.36
C SER A 452 28.93 -6.62 -8.37
N GLY A 453 27.71 -6.15 -8.13
CA GLY A 453 26.81 -6.77 -7.17
C GLY A 453 26.25 -8.13 -7.63
N PRO A 454 25.82 -8.99 -6.69
CA PRO A 454 25.29 -10.31 -6.99
C PRO A 454 23.98 -10.24 -7.79
N VAL A 455 23.76 -11.26 -8.63
CA VAL A 455 22.48 -11.48 -9.30
C VAL A 455 21.41 -11.83 -8.27
N VAL A 456 20.19 -11.37 -8.50
CA VAL A 456 19.00 -11.71 -7.73
C VAL A 456 17.88 -12.19 -8.63
N GLU A 457 17.14 -13.16 -8.14
CA GLU A 457 15.90 -13.64 -8.75
C GLU A 457 14.69 -12.88 -8.19
N PRO A 458 13.54 -12.90 -8.87
CA PRO A 458 12.30 -12.34 -8.34
C PRO A 458 11.97 -12.91 -6.96
N GLY A 459 11.66 -12.05 -6.02
CA GLY A 459 11.37 -12.46 -4.64
C GLY A 459 10.71 -11.35 -3.82
N ILE A 460 9.96 -11.76 -2.81
CA ILE A 460 9.40 -10.87 -1.79
C ILE A 460 10.43 -10.63 -0.68
N PRO A 461 10.24 -9.61 0.18
CA PRO A 461 11.09 -9.40 1.34
C PRO A 461 11.25 -10.66 2.18
N GLU A 462 12.49 -10.99 2.55
CA GLU A 462 12.86 -12.25 3.23
C GLU A 462 12.02 -12.52 4.49
N PHE A 463 11.71 -11.48 5.26
CA PHE A 463 10.92 -11.61 6.49
C PHE A 463 9.43 -11.94 6.25
N MET A 464 8.91 -11.74 5.03
CA MET A 464 7.54 -12.10 4.63
C MET A 464 7.43 -13.58 4.20
N GLY A 465 8.55 -14.30 4.13
CA GLY A 465 8.60 -15.70 3.72
C GLY A 465 9.14 -15.89 2.31
N THR A 466 8.72 -16.97 1.67
CA THR A 466 9.14 -17.33 0.30
C THR A 466 7.93 -17.50 -0.61
N ILE A 467 8.08 -17.08 -1.85
CA ILE A 467 7.07 -17.40 -2.88
C ILE A 467 7.30 -18.85 -3.28
N ALA A 468 6.23 -19.65 -3.28
CA ALA A 468 6.29 -20.96 -3.91
C ALA A 468 6.67 -20.74 -5.38
N SER A 469 7.81 -21.29 -5.81
CA SER A 469 8.23 -21.25 -7.20
C SER A 469 7.16 -21.97 -8.03
N GLY A 470 6.23 -21.19 -8.57
CA GLY A 470 5.29 -21.68 -9.57
C GLY A 470 6.09 -22.08 -10.80
N LYS A 471 5.92 -23.34 -11.25
CA LYS A 471 6.37 -23.80 -12.55
C LYS A 471 5.59 -23.10 -13.66
#